data_cd9998e4e7c4fe2eeadf5684c9d53283
#
_entry.id   cd9998e4e7c4fe2eeadf5684c9d53283
#
_cell.length_a   1.000
_cell.length_b   1.000
_cell.length_c   1.000
_cell.angle_alpha   90.00
_cell.angle_beta   90.00
_cell.angle_gamma   90.00
#
_symmetry.space_group_name_H-M   'P 1'
#
loop_
_entity.id
_entity.type
_entity.pdbx_description
1 polymer ?
#
loop_
_entity_poly.entity_id
_entity_poly.type
_entity_poly.pdbx_seq_one_letter_code
_entity_poly.pdbx_strand_id
1 'polypeptide(L)'
;MRKLAHDLLPPRSGEGGREATGWGRQGKGAQTGNASPGPSHPVSPAARPPSPAGGGRGGGALVIEGYASLWGVADLNGDVVQAGAFADSLAKTGVEGVRMLSQHDGRAPVGVWDRIMEDARGLFVRGRIADWSPEARFAAALSRAGAMDGLSIGYRTARARRQGRLRVLSGVELWEVSLVTFPMLPGARFRAVGP
;
A
#
# COMPACT_ATOMS: atom_id res chain seq x y z
N MET A 1 3.20 -3.32 46.19
CA MET A 1 1.78 -3.76 46.04
C MET A 1 1.57 -4.22 44.61
N ARG A 2 1.33 -5.50 44.52
CA ARG A 2 0.66 -6.39 43.56
C ARG A 2 0.73 -6.10 42.03
N LYS A 3 1.52 -6.97 41.39
CA LYS A 3 1.41 -7.48 40.03
C LYS A 3 -0.01 -7.91 39.69
N LEU A 4 -0.45 -7.66 38.46
CA LEU A 4 -1.38 -8.52 37.74
C LEU A 4 -0.87 -8.70 36.31
N ALA A 5 -0.21 -9.83 36.09
CA ALA A 5 0.00 -10.44 34.80
C ALA A 5 -1.29 -11.18 34.41
N HIS A 6 -1.78 -11.03 33.20
CA HIS A 6 -2.71 -11.97 32.61
C HIS A 6 -2.03 -12.64 31.41
N ASP A 7 -1.54 -13.85 31.70
CA ASP A 7 -1.32 -14.91 30.74
C ASP A 7 -2.63 -15.27 30.03
N LEU A 8 -2.62 -15.26 28.72
CA LEU A 8 -3.59 -15.98 27.89
C LEU A 8 -2.80 -16.77 26.82
N LEU A 9 -2.45 -17.98 27.18
CA LEU A 9 -2.05 -19.03 26.25
C LEU A 9 -3.31 -19.58 25.55
N PRO A 10 -3.27 -19.81 24.23
CA PRO A 10 -4.31 -20.59 23.56
C PRO A 10 -4.07 -22.07 23.74
N PRO A 11 -5.14 -22.91 23.75
CA PRO A 11 -5.07 -24.34 23.99
C PRO A 11 -4.50 -25.09 22.78
N ARG A 12 -3.71 -26.12 23.10
CA ARG A 12 -3.36 -27.22 22.19
C ARG A 12 -4.56 -28.14 22.03
N SER A 13 -4.85 -28.54 20.82
CA SER A 13 -5.59 -29.74 20.47
C SER A 13 -5.14 -30.12 19.08
N GLY A 14 -4.73 -31.31 18.77
CA GLY A 14 -5.37 -32.59 19.06
C GLY A 14 -5.57 -33.22 17.69
N GLU A 15 -4.88 -34.31 17.47
CA GLU A 15 -4.84 -35.15 16.26
C GLU A 15 -6.22 -35.73 15.87
N GLY A 16 -6.33 -36.07 14.58
CA GLY A 16 -7.38 -36.92 13.98
C GLY A 16 -7.65 -36.48 12.55
N GLY A 17 -7.23 -37.03 11.50
CA GLY A 17 -7.24 -38.40 11.04
C GLY A 17 -8.38 -38.62 10.04
N ARG A 18 -8.01 -38.90 8.73
CA ARG A 18 -8.81 -39.52 7.63
C ARG A 18 -9.90 -38.63 6.98
N GLU A 19 -10.21 -38.69 5.69
CA GLU A 19 -10.00 -39.65 4.61
C GLU A 19 -10.15 -38.96 3.26
N ALA A 20 -9.52 -39.54 2.25
CA ALA A 20 -9.59 -39.20 0.84
C ALA A 20 -10.96 -39.60 0.26
N THR A 21 -11.51 -38.75 -0.61
CA THR A 21 -12.36 -39.19 -1.72
C THR A 21 -12.06 -38.28 -2.91
N GLY A 22 -11.59 -38.72 -3.84
CA GLY A 22 -11.49 -39.11 -5.16
C GLY A 22 -12.60 -38.52 -6.05
N TRP A 23 -12.19 -37.62 -6.99
CA TRP A 23 -13.01 -37.33 -8.16
C TRP A 23 -12.21 -37.51 -9.43
N GLY A 24 -12.85 -38.25 -10.31
CA GLY A 24 -12.39 -38.96 -11.43
C GLY A 24 -11.81 -38.16 -12.58
N ARG A 25 -10.90 -38.83 -13.25
CA ARG A 25 -10.43 -38.57 -14.62
C ARG A 25 -11.55 -38.90 -15.63
N GLN A 26 -11.81 -37.96 -16.51
CA GLN A 26 -12.28 -38.16 -17.90
C GLN A 26 -12.16 -36.78 -18.57
N GLY A 27 -11.71 -36.58 -19.79
CA GLY A 27 -11.44 -37.40 -20.92
C GLY A 27 -10.88 -36.50 -22.02
N LYS A 28 -10.14 -37.07 -22.93
CA LYS A 28 -9.48 -36.50 -24.10
C LYS A 28 -10.41 -35.71 -25.00
N GLY A 29 -9.98 -34.55 -25.51
CA GLY A 29 -10.58 -33.87 -26.65
C GLY A 29 -9.60 -32.85 -27.22
N ALA A 30 -8.75 -33.26 -28.15
CA ALA A 30 -7.96 -32.39 -28.97
C ALA A 30 -8.87 -31.66 -29.95
N GLN A 31 -8.85 -30.32 -29.91
CA GLN A 31 -9.25 -29.52 -31.06
C GLN A 31 -8.25 -28.42 -31.26
N THR A 32 -7.48 -28.55 -32.33
CA THR A 32 -6.65 -27.54 -32.95
C THR A 32 -7.56 -26.45 -33.52
N GLY A 33 -7.67 -25.33 -32.82
CA GLY A 33 -8.32 -24.11 -33.30
C GLY A 33 -7.28 -23.01 -33.46
N ASN A 34 -6.91 -22.77 -34.71
CA ASN A 34 -6.08 -21.68 -35.18
C ASN A 34 -6.84 -20.35 -34.89
N ALA A 35 -6.52 -19.64 -33.82
CA ALA A 35 -7.06 -18.32 -33.57
C ALA A 35 -6.00 -17.26 -33.99
N SER A 36 -6.32 -16.59 -35.09
CA SER A 36 -5.63 -15.40 -35.57
C SER A 36 -5.58 -14.34 -34.47
N PRO A 37 -4.48 -13.58 -34.31
CA PRO A 37 -4.43 -12.46 -33.36
C PRO A 37 -5.36 -11.36 -33.88
N GLY A 38 -6.40 -11.06 -33.09
CA GLY A 38 -7.26 -9.91 -33.32
C GLY A 38 -6.49 -8.60 -33.15
N PRO A 39 -6.94 -7.49 -33.74
CA PRO A 39 -6.22 -6.23 -33.73
C PRO A 39 -6.07 -5.71 -32.30
N SER A 40 -4.82 -5.42 -31.93
CA SER A 40 -4.45 -4.74 -30.71
C SER A 40 -5.07 -3.34 -30.71
N HIS A 41 -6.09 -3.14 -29.90
CA HIS A 41 -6.60 -1.80 -29.63
C HIS A 41 -5.51 -0.99 -28.91
N PRO A 42 -5.17 0.22 -29.38
CA PRO A 42 -4.28 1.10 -28.66
C PRO A 42 -4.95 1.45 -27.32
N VAL A 43 -4.33 1.07 -26.22
CA VAL A 43 -4.69 1.57 -24.89
C VAL A 43 -4.42 3.08 -24.87
N SER A 44 -5.49 3.86 -24.99
CA SER A 44 -5.43 5.29 -24.77
C SER A 44 -4.87 5.55 -23.38
N PRO A 45 -3.92 6.52 -23.23
CA PRO A 45 -3.44 6.90 -21.90
C PRO A 45 -4.65 7.33 -21.06
N ALA A 46 -4.76 6.73 -19.86
CA ALA A 46 -5.83 7.04 -18.93
C ALA A 46 -5.92 8.56 -18.76
N ALA A 47 -7.09 9.11 -19.03
CA ALA A 47 -7.35 10.53 -18.89
C ALA A 47 -6.97 10.97 -17.46
N ARG A 48 -6.11 11.97 -17.37
CA ARG A 48 -5.77 12.65 -16.14
C ARG A 48 -7.06 13.08 -15.44
N PRO A 49 -7.26 12.76 -14.15
CA PRO A 49 -8.42 13.25 -13.44
C PRO A 49 -8.45 14.78 -13.51
N PRO A 50 -9.63 15.40 -13.69
CA PRO A 50 -9.74 16.85 -13.78
C PRO A 50 -9.15 17.48 -12.52
N SER A 51 -8.32 18.50 -12.72
CA SER A 51 -7.92 19.36 -11.61
C SER A 51 -9.19 19.94 -11.00
N PRO A 52 -9.36 19.94 -9.66
CA PRO A 52 -10.54 20.49 -9.04
C PRO A 52 -10.63 21.98 -9.39
N ALA A 53 -11.57 22.35 -10.25
CA ALA A 53 -11.97 23.72 -10.49
C ALA A 53 -12.50 24.27 -9.16
N GLY A 54 -11.97 25.40 -8.73
CA GLY A 54 -12.32 26.03 -7.47
C GLY A 54 -13.81 26.39 -7.37
N GLY A 55 -14.35 26.19 -6.19
CA GLY A 55 -15.69 26.67 -5.85
C GLY A 55 -16.29 25.95 -4.65
N GLY A 56 -15.83 26.22 -3.43
CA GLY A 56 -16.45 25.75 -2.20
C GLY A 56 -15.75 26.35 -0.99
N ARG A 57 -16.39 27.25 -0.30
CA ARG A 57 -15.93 27.81 0.98
C ARG A 57 -15.86 26.68 2.02
N GLY A 58 -14.65 26.36 2.51
CA GLY A 58 -14.49 25.51 3.66
C GLY A 58 -13.43 24.42 3.49
N GLY A 59 -12.19 24.69 3.89
CA GLY A 59 -11.15 23.70 4.08
C GLY A 59 -10.36 23.36 2.82
N GLY A 60 -9.32 24.13 2.55
CA GLY A 60 -8.31 23.77 1.53
C GLY A 60 -7.74 22.38 1.75
N ALA A 61 -7.24 21.76 0.69
CA ALA A 61 -6.57 20.46 0.75
C ALA A 61 -5.52 20.44 1.86
N LEU A 62 -5.50 19.39 2.66
CA LEU A 62 -4.52 19.22 3.73
C LEU A 62 -3.22 18.69 3.14
N VAL A 63 -2.16 19.49 3.18
CA VAL A 63 -0.82 19.03 2.78
C VAL A 63 -0.21 18.18 3.88
N ILE A 64 0.32 17.03 3.50
CA ILE A 64 1.01 16.11 4.39
C ILE A 64 2.36 15.71 3.81
N GLU A 65 3.31 15.40 4.69
CA GLU A 65 4.60 14.84 4.29
C GLU A 65 5.15 13.89 5.36
N GLY A 66 5.96 12.94 4.94
CA GLY A 66 6.57 11.98 5.84
C GLY A 66 7.31 10.86 5.14
N TYR A 67 7.62 9.80 5.88
CA TYR A 67 8.30 8.63 5.36
C TYR A 67 7.36 7.43 5.35
N ALA A 68 7.11 6.88 4.17
CA ALA A 68 6.27 5.70 3.99
C ALA A 68 7.05 4.38 4.19
N SER A 69 8.38 4.41 4.10
CA SER A 69 9.29 3.31 4.42
C SER A 69 10.60 3.88 4.94
N LEU A 70 11.28 3.13 5.82
CA LEU A 70 12.60 3.46 6.37
C LEU A 70 13.58 2.35 6.02
N TRP A 71 14.78 2.72 5.56
CA TRP A 71 15.77 1.73 5.13
C TRP A 71 16.28 0.88 6.28
N GLY A 72 16.38 -0.42 6.05
CA GLY A 72 16.99 -1.35 7.00
C GLY A 72 16.19 -1.61 8.27
N VAL A 73 14.98 -1.06 8.40
CA VAL A 73 14.10 -1.27 9.55
C VAL A 73 13.08 -2.36 9.21
N ALA A 74 13.00 -3.38 10.05
CA ALA A 74 12.01 -4.44 9.89
C ALA A 74 10.60 -3.93 10.26
N ASP A 75 9.63 -4.22 9.43
CA ASP A 75 8.23 -4.03 9.76
C ASP A 75 7.68 -5.18 10.63
N LEU A 76 6.40 -5.11 11.01
CA LEU A 76 5.76 -6.11 11.86
C LEU A 76 5.61 -7.49 11.20
N ASN A 77 5.75 -7.58 9.87
CA ASN A 77 5.78 -8.84 9.12
C ASN A 77 7.20 -9.41 8.94
N GLY A 78 8.23 -8.68 9.39
CA GLY A 78 9.63 -9.03 9.20
C GLY A 78 10.18 -8.68 7.81
N ASP A 79 9.53 -7.76 7.10
CA ASP A 79 10.03 -7.21 5.85
C ASP A 79 10.97 -6.03 6.12
N VAL A 80 12.11 -6.05 5.42
CA VAL A 80 13.12 -4.99 5.49
C VAL A 80 13.33 -4.45 4.07
N VAL A 81 13.01 -3.20 3.85
CA VAL A 81 13.21 -2.55 2.55
C VAL A 81 14.60 -1.95 2.47
N GLN A 82 15.31 -2.20 1.37
CA GLN A 82 16.62 -1.63 1.07
C GLN A 82 16.47 -0.35 0.24
N ALA A 83 17.45 0.55 0.37
CA ALA A 83 17.57 1.70 -0.53
C ALA A 83 17.67 1.23 -1.99
N GLY A 84 17.01 1.93 -2.91
CA GLY A 84 16.90 1.57 -4.31
C GLY A 84 15.77 0.60 -4.64
N ALA A 85 15.03 0.08 -3.63
CA ALA A 85 13.98 -0.91 -3.86
C ALA A 85 12.78 -0.37 -4.66
N PHE A 86 12.51 0.94 -4.61
CA PHE A 86 11.39 1.58 -5.32
C PHE A 86 11.82 2.23 -6.65
N ALA A 87 13.12 2.34 -6.91
CA ALA A 87 13.65 3.11 -8.05
C ALA A 87 13.06 2.69 -9.39
N ASP A 88 13.07 1.38 -9.71
CA ASP A 88 12.54 0.85 -10.97
C ASP A 88 11.03 1.10 -11.11
N SER A 89 10.28 0.96 -10.00
CA SER A 89 8.84 1.20 -9.98
C SER A 89 8.53 2.67 -10.24
N LEU A 90 9.17 3.58 -9.52
CA LEU A 90 8.95 5.01 -9.66
C LEU A 90 9.39 5.54 -11.02
N ALA A 91 10.49 5.02 -11.58
CA ALA A 91 10.91 5.36 -12.94
C ALA A 91 9.89 4.94 -14.00
N LYS A 92 9.19 3.81 -13.79
CA LYS A 92 8.21 3.26 -14.72
C LYS A 92 6.84 3.94 -14.64
N THR A 93 6.34 4.19 -13.44
CA THR A 93 4.95 4.62 -13.22
C THR A 93 4.81 6.10 -12.86
N GLY A 94 5.89 6.77 -12.48
CA GLY A 94 5.85 8.12 -11.95
C GLY A 94 5.13 8.19 -10.59
N VAL A 95 5.06 9.39 -10.04
CA VAL A 95 4.34 9.67 -8.80
C VAL A 95 2.84 9.50 -8.97
N GLU A 96 2.33 9.87 -10.14
CA GLU A 96 0.92 9.78 -10.52
C GLU A 96 0.42 8.33 -10.64
N GLY A 97 1.31 7.37 -10.79
CA GLY A 97 0.99 5.94 -10.78
C GLY A 97 0.69 5.39 -9.39
N VAL A 98 1.11 6.11 -8.33
CA VAL A 98 0.95 5.65 -6.94
C VAL A 98 -0.30 6.28 -6.32
N ARG A 99 -1.21 5.46 -5.81
CA ARG A 99 -2.48 5.93 -5.23
C ARG A 99 -2.31 6.38 -3.78
N MET A 100 -3.04 7.43 -3.37
CA MET A 100 -3.23 7.79 -1.96
C MET A 100 -4.58 7.26 -1.51
N LEU A 101 -4.56 6.21 -0.67
CA LEU A 101 -5.78 5.56 -0.20
C LEU A 101 -5.97 5.77 1.31
N SER A 102 -7.16 5.46 1.81
CA SER A 102 -7.43 5.31 3.24
C SER A 102 -7.48 3.82 3.59
N GLN A 103 -6.69 3.40 4.58
CA GLN A 103 -6.71 2.05 5.17
C GLN A 103 -6.58 0.91 4.13
N HIS A 104 -5.81 1.12 3.06
CA HIS A 104 -5.64 0.16 1.96
C HIS A 104 -6.93 -0.16 1.17
N ASP A 105 -7.99 0.64 1.31
CA ASP A 105 -9.22 0.44 0.54
C ASP A 105 -9.10 1.08 -0.85
N GLY A 106 -8.99 0.27 -1.88
CA GLY A 106 -8.92 0.73 -3.28
C GLY A 106 -10.14 1.54 -3.74
N ARG A 107 -11.26 1.50 -2.98
CA ARG A 107 -12.47 2.30 -3.25
C ARG A 107 -12.43 3.67 -2.57
N ALA A 108 -11.45 3.91 -1.70
CA ALA A 108 -11.32 5.14 -0.93
C ALA A 108 -10.03 5.92 -1.29
N PRO A 109 -9.90 6.44 -2.54
CA PRO A 109 -8.84 7.38 -2.87
C PRO A 109 -9.12 8.71 -2.18
N VAL A 110 -8.19 9.15 -1.33
CA VAL A 110 -8.40 10.32 -0.45
C VAL A 110 -7.55 11.52 -0.84
N GLY A 111 -6.65 11.37 -1.82
CA GLY A 111 -5.77 12.46 -2.21
C GLY A 111 -4.85 12.10 -3.37
N VAL A 112 -3.83 12.93 -3.54
CA VAL A 112 -2.79 12.73 -4.56
C VAL A 112 -1.42 12.99 -3.95
N TRP A 113 -0.43 12.24 -4.42
CA TRP A 113 0.96 12.49 -4.10
C TRP A 113 1.53 13.51 -5.06
N ASP A 114 2.21 14.53 -4.53
CA ASP A 114 2.92 15.54 -5.31
C ASP A 114 4.39 15.15 -5.49
N ARG A 115 4.93 14.40 -4.53
CA ARG A 115 6.33 13.95 -4.53
C ARG A 115 6.45 12.60 -3.82
N ILE A 116 7.13 11.68 -4.46
CA ILE A 116 7.59 10.42 -3.90
C ILE A 116 9.04 10.25 -4.33
N MET A 117 9.94 10.07 -3.39
CA MET A 117 11.37 9.90 -3.69
C MET A 117 12.08 9.10 -2.63
N GLU A 118 13.10 8.39 -3.03
CA GLU A 118 14.06 7.80 -2.14
C GLU A 118 15.10 8.84 -1.72
N ASP A 119 15.42 8.90 -0.43
CA ASP A 119 16.53 9.69 0.10
C ASP A 119 17.41 8.83 1.03
N ALA A 120 18.34 9.46 1.76
CA ALA A 120 19.25 8.75 2.66
C ALA A 120 18.54 8.03 3.82
N ARG A 121 17.30 8.40 4.16
CA ARG A 121 16.51 7.85 5.28
C ARG A 121 15.51 6.79 4.87
N GLY A 122 14.84 6.99 3.72
CA GLY A 122 13.75 6.12 3.34
C GLY A 122 13.01 6.59 2.10
N LEU A 123 11.77 6.11 1.94
CA LEU A 123 10.82 6.58 0.93
C LEU A 123 10.07 7.79 1.48
N PHE A 124 10.52 8.98 1.10
CA PHE A 124 9.84 10.24 1.42
C PHE A 124 8.65 10.45 0.50
N VAL A 125 7.55 10.92 1.08
CA VAL A 125 6.32 11.27 0.35
C VAL A 125 5.81 12.64 0.80
N ARG A 126 5.26 13.40 -0.15
CA ARG A 126 4.50 14.63 0.10
C ARG A 126 3.30 14.66 -0.82
N GLY A 127 2.14 15.04 -0.27
CA GLY A 127 0.92 15.05 -1.05
C GLY A 127 -0.18 15.84 -0.37
N ARG A 128 -1.36 15.80 -0.97
CA ARG A 128 -2.53 16.56 -0.53
C ARG A 128 -3.72 15.63 -0.34
N ILE A 129 -4.25 15.59 0.88
CA ILE A 129 -5.56 14.99 1.13
C ILE A 129 -6.59 15.96 0.57
N ALA A 130 -7.46 15.43 -0.29
CA ALA A 130 -8.46 16.22 -1.00
C ALA A 130 -9.73 16.44 -0.16
N ASP A 131 -10.70 17.18 -0.72
CA ASP A 131 -12.03 17.37 -0.14
C ASP A 131 -13.16 16.87 -1.05
N TRP A 132 -12.81 16.11 -2.10
CA TRP A 132 -13.74 15.67 -3.15
C TRP A 132 -14.75 14.60 -2.72
N SER A 133 -14.49 13.88 -1.62
CA SER A 133 -15.38 12.82 -1.13
C SER A 133 -15.57 12.88 0.38
N PRO A 134 -16.63 12.27 0.94
CA PRO A 134 -16.79 12.12 2.38
C PRO A 134 -15.60 11.43 3.04
N GLU A 135 -15.03 10.39 2.41
CA GLU A 135 -13.89 9.61 2.90
C GLU A 135 -12.63 10.49 2.97
N ALA A 136 -12.38 11.31 1.95
CA ALA A 136 -11.24 12.21 1.91
C ALA A 136 -11.35 13.29 3.00
N ARG A 137 -12.55 13.89 3.18
CA ARG A 137 -12.79 14.86 4.26
C ARG A 137 -12.63 14.23 5.64
N PHE A 138 -13.11 13.00 5.82
CA PHE A 138 -12.96 12.25 7.07
C PHE A 138 -11.48 11.94 7.35
N ALA A 139 -10.73 11.45 6.36
CA ALA A 139 -9.29 11.23 6.48
C ALA A 139 -8.55 12.53 6.86
N ALA A 140 -8.87 13.66 6.22
CA ALA A 140 -8.29 14.95 6.56
C ALA A 140 -8.63 15.40 8.00
N ALA A 141 -9.85 15.16 8.46
CA ALA A 141 -10.27 15.48 9.83
C ALA A 141 -9.51 14.65 10.86
N LEU A 142 -9.38 13.32 10.64
CA LEU A 142 -8.61 12.44 11.52
C LEU A 142 -7.12 12.83 11.55
N SER A 143 -6.55 13.19 10.38
CA SER A 143 -5.15 13.62 10.29
C SER A 143 -4.90 14.93 11.04
N ARG A 144 -5.80 15.93 10.92
CA ARG A 144 -5.72 17.19 11.67
C ARG A 144 -5.82 16.96 13.18
N ALA A 145 -6.66 16.01 13.59
CA ALA A 145 -6.84 15.65 15.01
C ALA A 145 -5.70 14.78 15.57
N GLY A 146 -4.74 14.35 14.73
CA GLY A 146 -3.68 13.42 15.14
C GLY A 146 -4.16 12.00 15.41
N ALA A 147 -5.41 11.66 15.03
CA ALA A 147 -5.98 10.33 15.19
C ALA A 147 -5.54 9.35 14.09
N MET A 148 -4.99 9.86 12.99
CA MET A 148 -4.43 9.09 11.89
C MET A 148 -3.19 9.82 11.35
N ASP A 149 -2.02 9.26 11.59
CA ASP A 149 -0.71 9.81 11.20
C ASP A 149 0.22 8.76 10.56
N GLY A 150 -0.25 7.52 10.41
CA GLY A 150 0.51 6.42 9.85
C GLY A 150 0.52 6.41 8.33
N LEU A 151 1.64 5.95 7.77
CA LEU A 151 1.79 5.61 6.35
C LEU A 151 2.05 4.12 6.21
N SER A 152 1.44 3.51 5.20
CA SER A 152 1.68 2.10 4.87
C SER A 152 1.73 1.94 3.35
N ILE A 153 2.69 1.16 2.87
CA ILE A 153 2.89 0.93 1.44
C ILE A 153 2.13 -0.32 0.99
N GLY A 154 1.43 -0.23 -0.15
CA GLY A 154 0.90 -1.38 -0.87
C GLY A 154 1.75 -1.65 -2.11
N TYR A 155 2.31 -2.86 -2.20
CA TYR A 155 3.27 -3.19 -3.24
C TYR A 155 3.23 -4.67 -3.61
N ARG A 156 3.80 -4.99 -4.78
CA ARG A 156 4.15 -6.35 -5.17
C ARG A 156 5.66 -6.53 -5.05
N THR A 157 6.09 -7.64 -4.44
CA THR A 157 7.51 -7.97 -4.36
C THR A 157 8.03 -8.34 -5.75
N ALA A 158 9.06 -7.64 -6.23
CA ALA A 158 9.77 -7.95 -7.46
C ALA A 158 11.06 -8.74 -7.17
N ARG A 159 11.84 -8.32 -6.17
CA ARG A 159 13.08 -8.97 -5.75
C ARG A 159 13.18 -9.00 -4.23
N ALA A 160 13.40 -10.18 -3.67
CA ALA A 160 13.60 -10.36 -2.23
C ALA A 160 14.56 -11.52 -1.95
N ARG A 161 15.21 -11.48 -0.79
CA ARG A 161 15.99 -12.59 -0.23
C ARG A 161 15.66 -12.79 1.23
N ARG A 162 15.81 -14.01 1.71
CA ARG A 162 15.70 -14.29 3.15
C ARG A 162 17.04 -14.04 3.85
N GLN A 163 16.94 -13.47 5.06
CA GLN A 163 18.07 -13.28 5.97
C GLN A 163 17.62 -13.65 7.39
N GLY A 164 17.81 -14.91 7.75
CA GLY A 164 17.24 -15.46 8.96
C GLY A 164 15.71 -15.43 8.92
N ARG A 165 15.10 -14.78 9.89
CA ARG A 165 13.63 -14.61 9.96
C ARG A 165 13.12 -13.43 9.13
N LEU A 166 14.01 -12.59 8.64
CA LEU A 166 13.65 -11.41 7.87
C LEU A 166 13.55 -11.72 6.38
N ARG A 167 12.71 -10.95 5.69
CA ARG A 167 12.64 -10.89 4.23
C ARG A 167 13.16 -9.53 3.77
N VAL A 168 14.31 -9.54 3.13
CA VAL A 168 14.96 -8.31 2.64
C VAL A 168 14.48 -8.04 1.22
N LEU A 169 13.80 -6.92 1.02
CA LEU A 169 13.23 -6.46 -0.23
C LEU A 169 14.22 -5.53 -0.93
N SER A 170 14.72 -5.94 -2.11
CA SER A 170 15.61 -5.15 -2.96
C SER A 170 14.95 -4.64 -4.23
N GLY A 171 13.70 -4.98 -4.48
CA GLY A 171 12.89 -4.45 -5.58
C GLY A 171 11.42 -4.69 -5.31
N VAL A 172 10.61 -3.66 -5.46
CA VAL A 172 9.16 -3.70 -5.29
C VAL A 172 8.46 -2.90 -6.38
N GLU A 173 7.25 -3.30 -6.73
CA GLU A 173 6.34 -2.51 -7.54
C GLU A 173 5.39 -1.79 -6.59
N LEU A 174 5.56 -0.50 -6.42
CA LEU A 174 4.74 0.34 -5.54
C LEU A 174 3.43 0.69 -6.23
N TRP A 175 2.31 0.34 -5.62
CA TRP A 175 0.97 0.62 -6.15
C TRP A 175 0.29 1.77 -5.44
N GLU A 176 0.49 1.84 -4.12
CA GLU A 176 -0.14 2.86 -3.29
C GLU A 176 0.68 3.16 -2.03
N VAL A 177 0.44 4.33 -1.47
CA VAL A 177 0.79 4.67 -0.09
C VAL A 177 -0.48 5.13 0.60
N SER A 178 -0.89 4.38 1.61
CA SER A 178 -2.13 4.62 2.36
C SER A 178 -1.90 5.39 3.64
N LEU A 179 -2.89 6.21 3.97
CA LEU A 179 -3.05 6.79 5.29
C LEU A 179 -3.70 5.74 6.19
N VAL A 180 -3.05 5.39 7.29
CA VAL A 180 -3.51 4.33 8.19
C VAL A 180 -3.42 4.74 9.66
N THR A 181 -4.25 4.12 10.48
CA THR A 181 -4.18 4.29 11.95
C THR A 181 -3.00 3.51 12.52
N PHE A 182 -2.77 2.29 12.01
CA PHE A 182 -1.73 1.38 12.50
C PHE A 182 -0.82 0.97 11.34
N PRO A 183 0.30 1.69 11.11
CA PRO A 183 1.21 1.35 10.03
C PRO A 183 1.96 0.05 10.31
N MET A 184 2.16 -0.76 9.26
CA MET A 184 2.92 -2.00 9.35
C MET A 184 4.37 -1.76 9.76
N LEU A 185 4.98 -0.67 9.32
CA LEU A 185 6.24 -0.15 9.84
C LEU A 185 5.93 0.96 10.86
N PRO A 186 6.07 0.75 12.19
CA PRO A 186 5.64 1.72 13.20
C PRO A 186 6.23 3.12 13.07
N GLY A 187 7.45 3.22 12.49
CA GLY A 187 8.13 4.48 12.21
C GLY A 187 7.68 5.20 10.92
N ALA A 188 6.82 4.58 10.10
CA ALA A 188 6.29 5.19 8.90
C ALA A 188 5.14 6.14 9.25
N ARG A 189 5.49 7.44 9.39
CA ARG A 189 4.56 8.47 9.86
C ARG A 189 4.61 9.70 8.95
N PHE A 190 3.49 10.41 8.92
CA PHE A 190 3.39 11.72 8.30
C PHE A 190 3.00 12.79 9.31
N ARG A 191 3.17 14.02 8.91
CA ARG A 191 2.67 15.20 9.60
C ARG A 191 1.91 16.10 8.62
N ALA A 192 0.94 16.83 9.11
CA ALA A 192 0.39 17.93 8.37
C ALA A 192 1.43 19.06 8.27
N VAL A 193 1.55 19.65 7.09
CA VAL A 193 2.36 20.84 6.87
C VAL A 193 1.42 21.99 6.55
N GLY A 194 1.69 23.14 7.16
CA GLY A 194 0.88 24.34 6.93
C GLY A 194 0.87 24.74 5.43
N PRO A 195 -0.08 25.59 5.04
CA PRO A 195 -0.13 26.14 3.69
C PRO A 195 1.11 26.96 3.39
#